data_394f76c9df3b84db2f2d03fc3f71cec3
#
_entry.id   394f76c9df3b84db2f2d03fc3f71cec3
#
_cell.length_a   1.000
_cell.length_b   1.000
_cell.length_c   1.000
_cell.angle_alpha   90.00
_cell.angle_beta   90.00
_cell.angle_gamma   90.00
#
_symmetry.space_group_name_H-M   'P 1'
#
loop_
_entity.id
_entity.type
_entity.pdbx_description
1 polymer ?
#
loop_
_entity_poly.entity_id
_entity_poly.type
_entity_poly.pdbx_seq_one_letter_code
_entity_poly.pdbx_strand_id
1 'polypeptide(L)'
;MQNPIFTAAESGLDNLLDYLPSKLESMFWSFSTPTRFGQKYRAELESSSDVTVLMHANVVDITTNPSETKVTSLKIRSLSGNEAVINASRYIIATGALENTRLLLASNTINPAGVGNHSGMVGKNYQNHPHVDIGNIVSSDPQALSALYERRAPSGQGDNGFRLGVGATAAVQEEREILNFSASFQEEEAKKILKVMWNEIKSFNWPTDFSSKLKMAVEDLVGQEKRLSHQVYMYTEQAPNEDSYIALTDQKDALDMPRINMHWKLNALDKHTVKQASLVIGEELGRLGVGRLNIRDWVMQDDAKFPSSTWGGCHQIGTTRMSESAEDGVVDGNCQVHGIDNLYMAGSSVFPTGGHTPPTFTIVALALRLADHVAAGSSAS
;
A
#
# COMPACT_ATOMS: atom_id res chain seq x y z
N MET A 1 23.16 -2.01 10.09
CA MET A 1 23.08 -1.65 8.65
C MET A 1 23.09 -0.15 8.58
N GLN A 2 24.15 0.45 8.06
CA GLN A 2 24.18 1.89 7.83
C GLN A 2 23.19 2.17 6.69
N ASN A 3 22.16 2.97 6.96
CA ASN A 3 21.36 3.60 5.91
C ASN A 3 22.34 4.35 5.02
N PRO A 4 22.37 4.12 3.71
CA PRO A 4 23.07 5.01 2.83
C PRO A 4 22.25 6.32 2.82
N ILE A 5 22.59 7.25 3.69
CA ILE A 5 22.16 8.64 3.57
C ILE A 5 22.89 9.13 2.33
N PHE A 6 22.22 9.08 1.19
CA PHE A 6 22.69 9.76 0.00
C PHE A 6 22.68 11.26 0.32
N THR A 7 23.84 11.85 0.43
CA THR A 7 23.92 13.31 0.46
C THR A 7 23.52 13.84 -0.91
N ALA A 8 22.85 14.99 -0.97
CA ALA A 8 22.46 15.62 -2.24
C ALA A 8 23.63 15.76 -3.21
N ALA A 9 24.85 16.02 -2.70
CA ALA A 9 26.08 16.11 -3.46
C ALA A 9 26.51 14.78 -4.13
N GLU A 10 26.35 13.63 -3.46
CA GLU A 10 26.71 12.30 -4.02
C GLU A 10 25.73 11.83 -5.10
N SER A 11 24.52 12.38 -5.11
CA SER A 11 23.47 12.05 -6.08
C SER A 11 23.49 12.93 -7.34
N GLY A 12 24.35 13.95 -7.41
CA GLY A 12 24.31 14.97 -8.48
C GLY A 12 23.02 15.80 -8.44
N LEU A 13 22.41 15.94 -7.27
CA LEU A 13 21.16 16.64 -7.02
C LEU A 13 21.36 18.09 -6.59
N ASP A 14 22.49 18.71 -6.97
CA ASP A 14 22.79 20.11 -6.69
C ASP A 14 21.74 21.11 -7.24
N ASN A 15 20.79 20.60 -8.04
CA ASN A 15 19.64 21.33 -8.58
C ASN A 15 18.29 20.76 -8.10
N LEU A 16 18.24 20.10 -6.95
CA LEU A 16 16.95 19.83 -6.31
C LEU A 16 16.19 21.16 -6.25
N LEU A 17 14.95 21.13 -6.75
CA LEU A 17 14.05 22.26 -6.58
C LEU A 17 14.13 22.68 -5.13
N ASP A 18 14.60 23.89 -4.92
CA ASP A 18 14.77 24.47 -3.60
C ASP A 18 13.37 24.74 -3.05
N TYR A 19 12.69 23.64 -2.69
CA TYR A 19 11.44 23.73 -1.96
C TYR A 19 11.79 24.40 -0.66
N LEU A 20 11.46 25.66 -0.59
CA LEU A 20 11.61 26.38 0.67
C LEU A 20 10.98 25.56 1.78
N PRO A 21 11.62 25.50 2.94
CA PRO A 21 11.32 24.55 4.01
C PRO A 21 9.92 24.67 4.63
N SER A 22 8.95 25.27 3.94
CA SER A 22 7.67 25.59 4.54
C SER A 22 6.47 24.77 4.07
N LYS A 23 6.42 24.28 2.84
CA LYS A 23 5.19 23.63 2.31
C LYS A 23 5.38 22.21 1.84
N LEU A 24 6.38 21.96 1.01
CA LEU A 24 6.68 20.62 0.48
C LEU A 24 8.07 20.17 0.90
N GLU A 25 8.24 18.88 1.02
CA GLU A 25 9.53 18.24 1.26
C GLU A 25 9.81 17.18 0.19
N SER A 26 11.09 16.94 -0.09
CA SER A 26 11.49 15.89 -1.01
C SER A 26 11.35 14.53 -0.36
N MET A 27 10.65 13.63 -1.03
CA MET A 27 10.44 12.26 -0.62
C MET A 27 11.37 11.34 -1.40
N PHE A 28 11.99 10.38 -0.71
CA PHE A 28 12.88 9.39 -1.31
C PHE A 28 12.25 7.99 -1.23
N TRP A 29 12.09 7.35 -2.38
CA TRP A 29 11.77 5.93 -2.43
C TRP A 29 13.00 5.15 -2.85
N SER A 30 13.54 4.37 -1.92
CA SER A 30 14.65 3.44 -2.20
C SER A 30 14.10 2.12 -2.73
N PHE A 31 14.65 1.66 -3.84
CA PHE A 31 14.38 0.34 -4.39
C PHE A 31 15.54 -0.58 -4.03
N SER A 32 15.25 -1.67 -3.34
CA SER A 32 16.24 -2.72 -3.08
C SER A 32 16.13 -3.83 -4.12
N THR A 33 17.19 -4.61 -4.26
CA THR A 33 17.11 -5.87 -5.00
C THR A 33 15.98 -6.73 -4.42
N PRO A 34 15.08 -7.28 -5.26
CA PRO A 34 13.96 -8.08 -4.76
C PRO A 34 14.44 -9.26 -3.92
N THR A 35 14.07 -9.29 -2.65
CA THR A 35 14.35 -10.41 -1.77
C THR A 35 13.29 -11.49 -1.95
N ARG A 36 13.69 -12.63 -2.46
CA ARG A 36 12.86 -13.83 -2.54
C ARG A 36 13.03 -14.63 -1.24
N PHE A 37 12.22 -14.34 -0.23
CA PHE A 37 12.35 -14.92 1.12
C PHE A 37 12.42 -16.44 1.10
N GLY A 38 11.55 -17.12 0.35
CA GLY A 38 11.55 -18.56 0.24
C GLY A 38 12.84 -19.14 -0.37
N GLN A 39 13.52 -18.43 -1.25
CA GLN A 39 14.83 -18.84 -1.78
C GLN A 39 15.96 -18.49 -0.80
N LYS A 40 15.93 -17.30 -0.23
CA LYS A 40 16.99 -16.78 0.65
C LYS A 40 17.16 -17.62 1.92
N TYR A 41 16.05 -17.99 2.53
CA TYR A 41 16.05 -18.68 3.84
C TYR A 41 15.81 -20.19 3.74
N ARG A 42 15.65 -20.74 2.54
CA ARG A 42 15.32 -22.15 2.34
C ARG A 42 16.30 -23.10 3.00
N ALA A 43 17.59 -22.93 2.73
CA ALA A 43 18.64 -23.81 3.27
C ALA A 43 18.70 -23.74 4.81
N GLU A 44 18.53 -22.56 5.39
CA GLU A 44 18.49 -22.35 6.84
C GLU A 44 17.29 -23.09 7.46
N LEU A 45 16.09 -22.94 6.89
CA LEU A 45 14.88 -23.61 7.35
C LEU A 45 14.95 -25.12 7.21
N GLU A 46 15.48 -25.63 6.08
CA GLU A 46 15.61 -27.07 5.82
C GLU A 46 16.67 -27.75 6.72
N SER A 47 17.69 -27.00 7.17
CA SER A 47 18.75 -27.52 8.06
C SER A 47 18.45 -27.35 9.55
N SER A 48 17.43 -26.57 9.92
CA SER A 48 17.12 -26.30 11.33
C SER A 48 16.48 -27.51 12.00
N SER A 49 16.98 -27.89 13.18
CA SER A 49 16.34 -28.88 14.06
C SER A 49 15.16 -28.32 14.83
N ASP A 50 15.07 -26.99 14.94
CA ASP A 50 14.12 -26.30 15.82
C ASP A 50 12.91 -25.76 15.07
N VAL A 51 12.95 -25.81 13.71
CA VAL A 51 11.86 -25.31 12.85
C VAL A 51 11.29 -26.44 12.02
N THR A 52 9.96 -26.63 12.12
CA THR A 52 9.21 -27.54 11.23
C THR A 52 8.38 -26.74 10.26
N VAL A 53 8.61 -26.92 8.96
CA VAL A 53 7.83 -26.28 7.89
C VAL A 53 6.84 -27.28 7.32
N LEU A 54 5.54 -27.00 7.48
CA LEU A 54 4.46 -27.79 6.90
C LEU A 54 4.01 -27.16 5.58
N MET A 55 4.27 -27.87 4.48
CA MET A 55 3.84 -27.44 3.15
C MET A 55 2.45 -27.98 2.82
N HIS A 56 1.70 -27.24 1.98
CA HIS A 56 0.34 -27.58 1.57
C HIS A 56 -0.66 -27.74 2.73
N ALA A 57 -0.38 -27.10 3.85
CA ALA A 57 -1.16 -27.10 5.08
C ALA A 57 -1.80 -25.73 5.28
N ASN A 58 -3.08 -25.61 4.90
CA ASN A 58 -3.82 -24.36 5.06
C ASN A 58 -4.55 -24.38 6.39
N VAL A 59 -4.39 -23.32 7.20
CA VAL A 59 -5.20 -23.15 8.40
C VAL A 59 -6.62 -22.80 7.99
N VAL A 60 -7.60 -23.57 8.45
CA VAL A 60 -9.02 -23.40 8.09
C VAL A 60 -9.89 -23.03 9.30
N ASP A 61 -9.38 -23.20 10.54
CA ASP A 61 -10.10 -22.83 11.76
C ASP A 61 -9.14 -22.58 12.92
N ILE A 62 -9.48 -21.62 13.76
CA ILE A 62 -8.84 -21.33 15.06
C ILE A 62 -9.82 -21.76 16.15
N THR A 63 -9.50 -22.83 16.86
CA THR A 63 -10.36 -23.35 17.93
C THR A 63 -9.94 -22.72 19.27
N THR A 64 -10.88 -22.12 20.00
CA THR A 64 -10.65 -21.55 21.34
C THR A 64 -11.26 -22.44 22.44
N ASN A 65 -10.92 -22.13 23.70
CA ASN A 65 -11.67 -22.65 24.83
C ASN A 65 -13.07 -22.00 24.89
N PRO A 66 -14.02 -22.57 25.67
CA PRO A 66 -15.41 -22.07 25.72
C PRO A 66 -15.55 -20.61 26.20
N SER A 67 -14.59 -20.09 26.98
CA SER A 67 -14.56 -18.69 27.44
C SER A 67 -13.86 -17.75 26.46
N GLU A 68 -13.35 -18.26 25.35
CA GLU A 68 -12.60 -17.52 24.31
C GLU A 68 -11.37 -16.74 24.83
N THR A 69 -10.80 -17.18 25.95
CA THR A 69 -9.60 -16.57 26.52
C THR A 69 -8.31 -17.17 26.02
N LYS A 70 -8.37 -18.32 25.34
CA LYS A 70 -7.19 -19.05 24.88
C LYS A 70 -7.49 -19.88 23.63
N VAL A 71 -6.61 -19.81 22.64
CA VAL A 71 -6.59 -20.76 21.51
C VAL A 71 -6.10 -22.11 22.02
N THR A 72 -6.83 -23.18 21.70
CA THR A 72 -6.48 -24.55 22.04
C THR A 72 -5.82 -25.29 20.87
N SER A 73 -6.23 -24.98 19.63
CA SER A 73 -5.66 -25.62 18.45
C SER A 73 -5.94 -24.83 17.16
N LEU A 74 -5.21 -25.15 16.11
CA LEU A 74 -5.52 -24.79 14.72
C LEU A 74 -5.90 -26.04 13.94
N LYS A 75 -6.97 -25.98 13.14
CA LYS A 75 -7.27 -27.01 12.14
C LYS A 75 -6.59 -26.65 10.83
N ILE A 76 -5.90 -27.60 10.25
CA ILE A 76 -5.27 -27.48 8.95
C ILE A 76 -5.90 -28.47 7.96
N ARG A 77 -5.98 -28.03 6.68
CA ARG A 77 -6.48 -28.85 5.58
C ARG A 77 -5.63 -28.66 4.34
N SER A 78 -5.36 -29.75 3.63
CA SER A 78 -4.74 -29.70 2.30
C SER A 78 -5.82 -29.64 1.21
N LEU A 79 -5.44 -29.21 0.00
CA LEU A 79 -6.34 -29.26 -1.17
C LEU A 79 -6.70 -30.71 -1.58
N SER A 80 -5.92 -31.70 -1.16
CA SER A 80 -6.24 -33.13 -1.33
C SER A 80 -7.22 -33.69 -0.29
N GLY A 81 -7.69 -32.87 0.65
CA GLY A 81 -8.67 -33.24 1.67
C GLY A 81 -8.08 -33.83 2.96
N ASN A 82 -6.74 -33.92 3.09
CA ASN A 82 -6.16 -34.35 4.36
C ASN A 82 -6.34 -33.28 5.43
N GLU A 83 -6.66 -33.70 6.66
CA GLU A 83 -6.87 -32.82 7.80
C GLU A 83 -5.93 -33.20 8.96
N ALA A 84 -5.52 -32.20 9.73
CA ALA A 84 -4.80 -32.38 10.97
C ALA A 84 -5.09 -31.24 11.95
N VAL A 85 -4.67 -31.42 13.19
CA VAL A 85 -4.80 -30.44 14.27
C VAL A 85 -3.41 -30.11 14.80
N ILE A 86 -3.14 -28.81 14.94
CA ILE A 86 -1.88 -28.28 15.51
C ILE A 86 -2.15 -27.70 16.89
N ASN A 87 -1.46 -28.22 17.90
CA ASN A 87 -1.49 -27.68 19.25
C ASN A 87 -0.16 -26.98 19.54
N ALA A 88 -0.23 -25.78 20.09
CA ALA A 88 0.93 -24.99 20.48
C ALA A 88 0.64 -24.16 21.74
N SER A 89 1.69 -23.68 22.39
CA SER A 89 1.54 -22.77 23.54
C SER A 89 1.16 -21.34 23.10
N ARG A 90 1.59 -20.92 21.90
CA ARG A 90 1.34 -19.61 21.29
C ARG A 90 1.08 -19.76 19.79
N TYR A 91 0.23 -18.89 19.27
CA TYR A 91 -0.18 -18.86 17.88
C TYR A 91 0.04 -17.48 17.30
N ILE A 92 0.73 -17.40 16.16
CA ILE A 92 0.96 -16.15 15.43
C ILE A 92 0.35 -16.30 14.04
N ILE A 93 -0.66 -15.50 13.73
CA ILE A 93 -1.30 -15.49 12.40
C ILE A 93 -0.67 -14.37 11.59
N ALA A 94 -0.01 -14.74 10.48
CA ALA A 94 0.78 -13.86 9.63
C ALA A 94 0.44 -14.05 8.14
N THR A 95 -0.85 -14.19 7.82
CA THR A 95 -1.34 -14.54 6.49
C THR A 95 -1.67 -13.33 5.60
N GLY A 96 -1.38 -12.12 6.09
CA GLY A 96 -1.70 -10.85 5.43
C GLY A 96 -3.08 -10.33 5.80
N ALA A 97 -3.35 -9.04 5.52
CA ALA A 97 -4.51 -8.35 6.07
C ALA A 97 -5.85 -9.01 5.69
N LEU A 98 -5.99 -9.51 4.47
CA LEU A 98 -7.23 -10.13 4.02
C LEU A 98 -7.45 -11.50 4.65
N GLU A 99 -6.43 -12.35 4.63
CA GLU A 99 -6.55 -13.73 5.15
C GLU A 99 -6.50 -13.79 6.69
N ASN A 100 -5.79 -12.87 7.37
CA ASN A 100 -5.88 -12.70 8.82
C ASN A 100 -7.33 -12.48 9.24
N THR A 101 -8.00 -11.52 8.59
CA THR A 101 -9.41 -11.20 8.82
C THR A 101 -10.33 -12.36 8.51
N ARG A 102 -10.14 -12.97 7.33
CA ARG A 102 -10.96 -14.09 6.88
C ARG A 102 -10.91 -15.22 7.87
N LEU A 103 -9.72 -15.59 8.33
CA LEU A 103 -9.52 -16.70 9.26
C LEU A 103 -10.19 -16.42 10.62
N LEU A 104 -10.03 -15.20 11.18
CA LEU A 104 -10.69 -14.83 12.44
C LEU A 104 -12.22 -14.88 12.32
N LEU A 105 -12.78 -14.27 11.25
CA LEU A 105 -14.23 -14.25 11.03
C LEU A 105 -14.82 -15.65 10.73
N ALA A 106 -14.08 -16.48 10.00
CA ALA A 106 -14.53 -17.85 9.65
C ALA A 106 -14.44 -18.83 10.82
N SER A 107 -13.60 -18.55 11.82
CA SER A 107 -13.45 -19.36 13.04
C SER A 107 -14.52 -18.93 14.08
N ASN A 108 -15.77 -19.31 13.80
CA ASN A 108 -16.96 -18.82 14.49
C ASN A 108 -17.74 -19.89 15.26
N THR A 109 -17.10 -21.00 15.60
CA THR A 109 -17.75 -22.11 16.31
C THR A 109 -18.14 -21.77 17.75
N ILE A 110 -17.30 -21.01 18.47
CA ILE A 110 -17.56 -20.59 19.86
C ILE A 110 -18.23 -19.21 19.86
N ASN A 111 -17.63 -18.23 19.18
CA ASN A 111 -18.19 -16.90 19.01
C ASN A 111 -18.73 -16.76 17.58
N PRO A 112 -20.05 -16.62 17.39
CA PRO A 112 -20.64 -16.47 16.04
C PRO A 112 -20.12 -15.27 15.26
N ALA A 113 -19.57 -14.24 15.93
CA ALA A 113 -18.95 -13.09 15.29
C ALA A 113 -17.52 -13.34 14.81
N GLY A 114 -16.92 -14.48 15.18
CA GLY A 114 -15.52 -14.83 14.89
C GLY A 114 -14.59 -14.64 16.09
N VAL A 115 -13.43 -15.30 16.05
CA VAL A 115 -12.43 -15.26 17.12
C VAL A 115 -11.91 -13.83 17.34
N GLY A 116 -11.91 -13.36 18.59
CA GLY A 116 -11.45 -12.03 18.99
C GLY A 116 -12.33 -10.89 18.47
N ASN A 117 -13.54 -11.16 18.03
CA ASN A 117 -14.44 -10.19 17.41
C ASN A 117 -15.61 -9.75 18.29
N HIS A 118 -15.40 -9.68 19.61
CA HIS A 118 -16.45 -9.29 20.57
C HIS A 118 -17.02 -7.89 20.32
N SER A 119 -16.19 -6.96 19.89
CA SER A 119 -16.57 -5.56 19.59
C SER A 119 -16.90 -5.32 18.12
N GLY A 120 -16.86 -6.36 17.27
CA GLY A 120 -17.16 -6.23 15.85
C GLY A 120 -16.09 -5.50 15.03
N MET A 121 -14.85 -5.39 15.56
CA MET A 121 -13.77 -4.64 14.95
C MET A 121 -12.94 -5.45 13.94
N VAL A 122 -13.02 -6.79 13.94
CA VAL A 122 -12.31 -7.62 12.97
C VAL A 122 -12.83 -7.33 11.56
N GLY A 123 -11.93 -6.93 10.69
CA GLY A 123 -12.22 -6.56 9.30
C GLY A 123 -12.64 -5.11 9.09
N LYS A 124 -12.93 -4.35 10.15
CA LYS A 124 -13.22 -2.92 10.07
C LYS A 124 -11.96 -2.09 9.78
N ASN A 125 -12.17 -0.84 9.41
CA ASN A 125 -11.09 0.12 9.09
C ASN A 125 -10.10 -0.41 8.04
N TYR A 126 -10.61 -1.14 7.05
CA TYR A 126 -9.81 -1.58 5.91
C TYR A 126 -9.29 -0.37 5.16
N GLN A 127 -7.98 -0.26 5.06
CA GLN A 127 -7.28 0.82 4.41
C GLN A 127 -6.40 0.30 3.27
N ASN A 128 -6.14 1.20 2.34
CA ASN A 128 -5.18 1.03 1.26
C ASN A 128 -4.49 2.37 0.99
N HIS A 129 -3.56 2.44 0.04
CA HIS A 129 -3.01 3.72 -0.41
C HIS A 129 -3.72 4.14 -1.70
N PRO A 130 -4.68 5.10 -1.66
CA PRO A 130 -5.29 5.61 -2.87
C PRO A 130 -4.26 6.17 -3.84
N HIS A 131 -4.20 5.61 -5.04
CA HIS A 131 -3.38 6.08 -6.14
C HIS A 131 -4.25 6.81 -7.13
N VAL A 132 -3.97 8.08 -7.36
CA VAL A 132 -4.80 8.95 -8.18
C VAL A 132 -3.97 9.81 -9.14
N ASP A 133 -4.49 10.02 -10.33
CA ASP A 133 -4.02 11.02 -11.28
C ASP A 133 -4.68 12.36 -10.96
N ILE A 134 -3.90 13.33 -10.50
CA ILE A 134 -4.41 14.64 -10.10
C ILE A 134 -4.28 15.70 -11.18
N GLY A 135 -3.54 15.44 -12.25
CA GLY A 135 -3.34 16.41 -13.32
C GLY A 135 -2.02 16.31 -14.04
N ASN A 136 -1.73 17.33 -14.81
CA ASN A 136 -0.52 17.41 -15.61
C ASN A 136 0.22 18.72 -15.34
N ILE A 137 1.56 18.67 -15.23
CA ILE A 137 2.41 19.84 -15.16
C ILE A 137 2.79 20.27 -16.58
N VAL A 138 2.50 21.52 -16.90
CA VAL A 138 3.05 22.20 -18.08
C VAL A 138 4.27 22.98 -17.62
N SER A 139 5.47 22.56 -18.04
CA SER A 139 6.76 23.13 -17.62
C SER A 139 7.45 23.83 -18.78
N SER A 140 8.17 24.91 -18.46
CA SER A 140 9.08 25.56 -19.39
C SER A 140 10.39 24.78 -19.57
N ASP A 141 10.77 23.93 -18.61
CA ASP A 141 11.91 23.02 -18.66
C ASP A 141 11.51 21.61 -18.22
N PRO A 142 10.84 20.85 -19.11
CA PRO A 142 10.41 19.50 -18.81
C PRO A 142 11.57 18.52 -18.58
N GLN A 143 12.72 18.78 -19.18
CA GLN A 143 13.90 17.92 -19.07
C GLN A 143 14.50 17.99 -17.67
N ALA A 144 14.58 19.19 -17.08
CA ALA A 144 15.00 19.35 -15.70
C ALA A 144 14.04 18.65 -14.74
N LEU A 145 12.73 18.71 -15.01
CA LEU A 145 11.72 18.03 -14.21
C LEU A 145 11.86 16.50 -14.29
N SER A 146 12.03 15.93 -15.50
CA SER A 146 12.29 14.51 -15.69
C SER A 146 13.57 14.08 -15.00
N ALA A 147 14.64 14.85 -15.17
CA ALA A 147 15.93 14.53 -14.58
C ALA A 147 15.89 14.45 -13.04
N LEU A 148 15.00 15.19 -12.38
CA LEU A 148 14.84 15.16 -10.93
C LEU A 148 14.04 13.96 -10.45
N TYR A 149 12.99 13.56 -11.17
CA TYR A 149 11.99 12.60 -10.69
C TYR A 149 12.04 11.23 -11.36
N GLU A 150 12.89 11.01 -12.34
CA GLU A 150 13.13 9.68 -12.90
C GLU A 150 13.81 8.74 -11.90
N ARG A 151 13.55 7.44 -12.07
CA ARG A 151 14.25 6.41 -11.29
C ARG A 151 15.74 6.44 -11.64
N ARG A 152 16.58 6.62 -10.63
CA ARG A 152 18.04 6.60 -10.76
C ARG A 152 18.61 5.39 -10.04
N ALA A 153 19.59 4.74 -10.66
CA ALA A 153 20.43 3.74 -10.00
C ALA A 153 21.81 4.37 -9.80
N PRO A 154 22.37 4.35 -8.58
CA PRO A 154 23.74 4.75 -8.34
C PRO A 154 24.68 3.88 -9.18
N SER A 155 25.68 4.49 -9.81
CA SER A 155 26.67 3.76 -10.60
C SER A 155 27.35 2.67 -9.75
N GLY A 156 27.28 1.42 -10.18
CA GLY A 156 27.92 0.30 -9.54
C GLY A 156 27.12 -0.46 -8.46
N GLN A 157 25.86 -0.09 -8.19
CA GLN A 157 25.03 -0.76 -7.18
C GLN A 157 23.91 -1.67 -7.75
N GLY A 158 24.03 -2.14 -8.97
CA GLY A 158 23.07 -3.08 -9.56
C GLY A 158 21.66 -2.48 -9.71
N ASP A 159 20.63 -3.28 -9.40
CA ASP A 159 19.21 -2.87 -9.52
C ASP A 159 18.73 -1.97 -8.38
N ASN A 160 19.58 -1.64 -7.41
CA ASN A 160 19.25 -0.71 -6.34
C ASN A 160 19.14 0.70 -6.93
N GLY A 161 17.99 1.31 -6.77
CA GLY A 161 17.71 2.63 -7.29
C GLY A 161 16.91 3.46 -6.30
N PHE A 162 16.73 4.72 -6.63
CA PHE A 162 15.82 5.58 -5.91
C PHE A 162 14.97 6.38 -6.89
N ARG A 163 13.85 6.87 -6.41
CA ARG A 163 13.00 7.86 -7.08
C ARG A 163 12.73 8.97 -6.10
N LEU A 164 12.68 10.19 -6.59
CA LEU A 164 12.20 11.33 -5.83
C LEU A 164 10.71 11.55 -6.06
N GLY A 165 10.08 12.16 -5.07
CA GLY A 165 8.75 12.69 -5.13
C GLY A 165 8.63 13.87 -4.18
N VAL A 166 7.45 14.39 -4.02
CA VAL A 166 7.14 15.48 -3.09
C VAL A 166 6.06 15.04 -2.12
N GLY A 167 6.16 15.48 -0.87
CA GLY A 167 5.15 15.29 0.16
C GLY A 167 4.91 16.57 0.92
N ALA A 168 3.88 16.63 1.76
CA ALA A 168 3.63 17.75 2.63
C ALA A 168 4.52 17.70 3.88
N THR A 169 5.03 18.84 4.28
CA THR A 169 5.60 18.99 5.63
C THR A 169 4.52 18.83 6.70
N ALA A 170 4.91 18.46 7.93
CA ALA A 170 3.98 18.35 9.04
C ALA A 170 3.19 19.65 9.29
N ALA A 171 3.82 20.80 9.12
CA ALA A 171 3.18 22.10 9.26
C ALA A 171 2.04 22.32 8.24
N VAL A 172 2.22 21.86 7.00
CA VAL A 172 1.18 21.95 5.96
C VAL A 172 0.06 20.95 6.23
N GLN A 173 0.40 19.75 6.72
CA GLN A 173 -0.62 18.77 7.10
C GLN A 173 -1.53 19.32 8.19
N GLU A 174 -0.96 19.97 9.19
CA GLU A 174 -1.70 20.60 10.29
C GLU A 174 -2.49 21.82 9.80
N GLU A 175 -1.86 22.76 9.06
CA GLU A 175 -2.52 23.97 8.52
C GLU A 175 -3.72 23.65 7.62
N ARG A 176 -3.59 22.63 6.77
CA ARG A 176 -4.60 22.27 5.78
C ARG A 176 -5.54 21.15 6.24
N GLU A 177 -5.30 20.61 7.44
CA GLU A 177 -6.06 19.49 8.01
C GLU A 177 -6.13 18.29 7.06
N ILE A 178 -4.96 17.87 6.53
CA ILE A 178 -4.84 16.80 5.53
C ILE A 178 -4.03 15.62 6.06
N LEU A 179 -4.27 14.47 5.46
CA LEU A 179 -3.49 13.26 5.67
C LEU A 179 -2.16 13.32 4.93
N ASN A 180 -1.31 12.32 5.18
CA ASN A 180 -0.06 12.15 4.46
C ASN A 180 -0.29 11.89 2.97
N PHE A 181 0.59 12.42 2.15
CA PHE A 181 0.65 12.08 0.73
C PHE A 181 2.08 12.12 0.21
N SER A 182 2.27 11.48 -0.93
CA SER A 182 3.43 11.71 -1.78
C SER A 182 2.98 11.79 -3.24
N ALA A 183 3.64 12.64 -4.01
CA ALA A 183 3.36 12.76 -5.43
C ALA A 183 4.62 12.53 -6.26
N SER A 184 4.46 11.83 -7.37
CA SER A 184 5.51 11.61 -8.36
C SER A 184 5.14 12.25 -9.69
N PHE A 185 6.16 12.75 -10.39
CA PHE A 185 6.02 13.33 -11.72
C PHE A 185 6.52 12.29 -12.73
N GLN A 186 5.66 11.88 -13.63
CA GLN A 186 5.97 10.84 -14.61
C GLN A 186 5.81 11.41 -16.01
N GLU A 187 6.78 11.16 -16.86
CA GLU A 187 6.60 11.45 -18.27
C GLU A 187 5.39 10.70 -18.79
N GLU A 188 4.51 11.40 -19.48
CA GLU A 188 3.37 10.78 -20.14
C GLU A 188 3.89 9.82 -21.23
N GLU A 189 3.54 8.54 -21.11
CA GLU A 189 3.96 7.58 -22.14
C GLU A 189 3.26 7.90 -23.47
N ALA A 190 3.94 8.66 -24.32
CA ALA A 190 3.48 8.98 -25.69
C ALA A 190 3.00 7.74 -26.46
N LYS A 191 3.55 6.56 -26.14
CA LYS A 191 3.11 5.27 -26.71
C LYS A 191 1.67 4.90 -26.36
N LYS A 192 1.14 5.29 -25.20
CA LYS A 192 -0.27 5.01 -24.84
C LYS A 192 -1.23 5.90 -25.61
N ILE A 193 -0.92 7.19 -25.68
CA ILE A 193 -1.72 8.16 -26.44
C ILE A 193 -1.70 7.82 -27.92
N LEU A 194 -0.53 7.57 -28.47
CA LEU A 194 -0.37 7.10 -29.87
C LEU A 194 -1.15 5.80 -30.15
N LYS A 195 -1.17 4.86 -29.21
CA LYS A 195 -1.91 3.61 -29.37
C LYS A 195 -3.43 3.82 -29.37
N VAL A 196 -3.94 4.70 -28.50
CA VAL A 196 -5.37 5.06 -28.48
C VAL A 196 -5.75 5.81 -29.75
N MET A 197 -5.04 6.87 -30.11
CA MET A 197 -5.27 7.63 -31.34
C MET A 197 -5.10 6.76 -32.59
N TRP A 198 -4.11 5.87 -32.62
CA TRP A 198 -3.88 4.94 -33.75
C TRP A 198 -4.99 3.90 -33.89
N ASN A 199 -5.58 3.44 -32.79
CA ASN A 199 -6.72 2.53 -32.84
C ASN A 199 -7.99 3.22 -33.33
N GLU A 200 -8.19 4.49 -32.96
CA GLU A 200 -9.28 5.30 -33.50
C GLU A 200 -9.08 5.62 -34.98
N ILE A 201 -7.86 5.99 -35.39
CA ILE A 201 -7.52 6.27 -36.79
C ILE A 201 -7.64 5.01 -37.66
N LYS A 202 -7.25 3.84 -37.18
CA LYS A 202 -7.39 2.55 -37.91
C LYS A 202 -8.84 2.15 -38.16
N SER A 203 -9.78 2.65 -37.39
CA SER A 203 -11.21 2.36 -37.62
C SER A 203 -11.76 3.07 -38.87
N PHE A 204 -11.02 4.03 -39.44
CA PHE A 204 -11.36 4.72 -40.68
C PHE A 204 -10.59 4.15 -41.88
N ASN A 205 -11.28 3.97 -42.97
CA ASN A 205 -10.72 3.43 -44.20
C ASN A 205 -10.02 4.56 -45.03
N TRP A 206 -8.81 4.93 -44.58
CA TRP A 206 -8.03 6.01 -45.22
C TRP A 206 -7.14 5.50 -46.36
N PRO A 207 -6.89 6.32 -47.43
CA PRO A 207 -5.84 6.03 -48.41
C PRO A 207 -4.47 5.87 -47.74
N THR A 208 -3.68 4.93 -48.20
CA THR A 208 -2.39 4.50 -47.59
C THR A 208 -1.40 5.66 -47.38
N ASP A 209 -1.41 6.61 -48.31
CA ASP A 209 -0.51 7.77 -48.30
C ASP A 209 -0.93 8.83 -47.23
N PHE A 210 -2.22 8.93 -46.98
CA PHE A 210 -2.76 9.84 -45.95
C PHE A 210 -2.53 9.28 -44.56
N SER A 211 -2.66 7.98 -44.37
CA SER A 211 -2.45 7.33 -43.08
C SER A 211 -1.00 7.43 -42.58
N SER A 212 -0.01 7.38 -43.52
CA SER A 212 1.41 7.53 -43.15
C SER A 212 1.76 8.98 -42.80
N LYS A 213 1.25 9.97 -43.55
CA LYS A 213 1.44 11.39 -43.25
C LYS A 213 0.77 11.81 -41.92
N LEU A 214 -0.44 11.29 -41.66
CA LEU A 214 -1.15 11.53 -40.42
C LEU A 214 -0.41 10.87 -39.23
N LYS A 215 0.16 9.68 -39.42
CA LYS A 215 0.98 9.02 -38.41
C LYS A 215 2.20 9.87 -38.07
N MET A 216 2.93 10.37 -39.04
CA MET A 216 4.10 11.24 -38.82
C MET A 216 3.72 12.54 -38.13
N ALA A 217 2.59 13.19 -38.51
CA ALA A 217 2.12 14.40 -37.90
C ALA A 217 1.66 14.19 -36.44
N VAL A 218 1.02 13.06 -36.16
CA VAL A 218 0.64 12.66 -34.80
C VAL A 218 1.87 12.34 -33.94
N GLU A 219 2.87 11.64 -34.49
CA GLU A 219 4.11 11.35 -33.80
C GLU A 219 4.91 12.63 -33.50
N ASP A 220 4.90 13.61 -34.39
CA ASP A 220 5.54 14.92 -34.18
C ASP A 220 4.77 15.76 -33.14
N LEU A 221 3.45 15.81 -33.24
CA LEU A 221 2.58 16.54 -32.29
C LEU A 221 2.71 15.96 -30.86
N VAL A 222 2.66 14.64 -30.72
CA VAL A 222 2.85 13.95 -29.44
C VAL A 222 4.29 14.10 -28.96
N GLY A 223 5.26 14.17 -29.85
CA GLY A 223 6.65 14.48 -29.53
C GLY A 223 6.83 15.88 -28.95
N GLN A 224 6.01 16.86 -29.42
CA GLN A 224 6.02 18.23 -28.90
C GLN A 224 5.27 18.32 -27.56
N GLU A 225 4.09 17.69 -27.42
CA GLU A 225 3.36 17.63 -26.14
C GLU A 225 4.14 16.86 -25.07
N LYS A 226 4.78 15.76 -25.43
CA LYS A 226 5.62 14.96 -24.52
C LYS A 226 6.76 15.78 -23.91
N ARG A 227 7.26 16.80 -24.64
CA ARG A 227 8.32 17.68 -24.13
C ARG A 227 7.83 18.70 -23.13
N LEU A 228 6.51 18.85 -22.94
CA LEU A 228 5.92 19.93 -22.17
C LEU A 228 5.08 19.47 -21.00
N SER A 229 4.76 18.20 -20.86
CA SER A 229 3.78 17.71 -19.89
C SER A 229 4.29 16.51 -19.08
N HIS A 230 4.11 16.58 -17.76
CA HIS A 230 4.33 15.48 -16.83
C HIS A 230 3.03 15.17 -16.10
N GLN A 231 2.62 13.91 -16.12
CA GLN A 231 1.48 13.45 -15.34
C GLN A 231 1.87 13.39 -13.85
N VAL A 232 0.97 13.86 -13.00
CA VAL A 232 1.17 13.85 -11.55
C VAL A 232 0.33 12.74 -10.94
N TYR A 233 1.01 11.71 -10.44
CA TYR A 233 0.41 10.65 -9.64
C TYR A 233 0.63 10.91 -8.17
N MET A 234 -0.46 10.90 -7.42
CA MET A 234 -0.44 11.04 -5.97
C MET A 234 -0.78 9.70 -5.31
N TYR A 235 -0.05 9.42 -4.24
CA TYR A 235 -0.26 8.29 -3.34
C TYR A 235 -0.62 8.90 -1.99
N THR A 236 -1.83 8.62 -1.51
CA THR A 236 -2.31 9.21 -0.25
C THR A 236 -2.47 8.16 0.84
N GLU A 237 -2.33 8.59 2.07
CA GLU A 237 -2.91 7.88 3.20
C GLU A 237 -4.42 7.87 3.05
N GLN A 238 -5.06 6.82 3.54
CA GLN A 238 -6.51 6.73 3.69
C GLN A 238 -6.86 6.92 5.17
N ALA A 239 -7.86 7.73 5.44
CA ALA A 239 -8.41 7.87 6.80
C ALA A 239 -9.01 6.54 7.28
N PRO A 240 -8.81 6.15 8.56
CA PRO A 240 -9.57 5.06 9.14
C PRO A 240 -11.07 5.29 8.96
N ASN A 241 -11.79 4.26 8.50
CA ASN A 241 -13.20 4.34 8.15
C ASN A 241 -13.86 2.98 8.36
N GLU A 242 -14.79 2.88 9.30
CA GLU A 242 -15.49 1.62 9.58
C GLU A 242 -16.42 1.15 8.46
N ASP A 243 -16.85 2.06 7.58
CA ASP A 243 -17.57 1.73 6.36
C ASP A 243 -16.69 1.07 5.28
N SER A 244 -15.36 1.10 5.48
CA SER A 244 -14.39 0.37 4.67
C SER A 244 -14.00 -0.90 5.43
N TYR A 245 -14.46 -2.08 4.97
CA TYR A 245 -14.34 -3.31 5.73
C TYR A 245 -14.27 -4.56 4.85
N ILE A 246 -13.87 -5.66 5.48
CA ILE A 246 -13.90 -7.01 4.91
C ILE A 246 -15.05 -7.79 5.56
N ALA A 247 -15.85 -8.47 4.77
CA ALA A 247 -16.90 -9.37 5.23
C ALA A 247 -16.79 -10.76 4.58
N LEU A 248 -17.31 -11.77 5.24
CA LEU A 248 -17.47 -13.09 4.62
C LEU A 248 -18.68 -13.10 3.67
N THR A 249 -18.63 -14.03 2.72
CA THR A 249 -19.75 -14.32 1.81
C THR A 249 -20.21 -15.77 1.99
N ASP A 250 -21.38 -16.10 1.48
CA ASP A 250 -21.87 -17.48 1.46
C ASP A 250 -21.13 -18.40 0.47
N GLN A 251 -20.37 -17.80 -0.45
CA GLN A 251 -19.56 -18.56 -1.39
C GLN A 251 -18.32 -19.13 -0.69
N LYS A 252 -17.98 -20.35 -1.03
CA LYS A 252 -16.84 -21.07 -0.48
C LYS A 252 -15.75 -21.30 -1.51
N ASP A 253 -14.53 -21.49 -1.01
CA ASP A 253 -13.38 -21.89 -1.82
C ASP A 253 -13.19 -23.43 -1.83
N ALA A 254 -12.08 -23.89 -2.42
CA ALA A 254 -11.76 -25.32 -2.51
C ALA A 254 -11.44 -25.98 -1.14
N LEU A 255 -11.24 -25.19 -0.09
CA LEU A 255 -11.05 -25.66 1.28
C LEU A 255 -12.35 -25.60 2.12
N ASP A 256 -13.49 -25.33 1.48
CA ASP A 256 -14.78 -25.11 2.13
C ASP A 256 -14.83 -23.91 3.08
N MET A 257 -13.88 -22.99 2.93
CA MET A 257 -13.85 -21.74 3.69
C MET A 257 -14.68 -20.65 3.00
N PRO A 258 -15.44 -19.83 3.74
CA PRO A 258 -16.14 -18.68 3.18
C PRO A 258 -15.18 -17.77 2.43
N ARG A 259 -15.58 -17.26 1.26
CA ARG A 259 -14.84 -16.20 0.56
C ARG A 259 -15.10 -14.86 1.22
N ILE A 260 -14.26 -13.87 0.91
CA ILE A 260 -14.41 -12.49 1.39
C ILE A 260 -15.05 -11.61 0.33
N ASN A 261 -15.76 -10.60 0.79
CA ASN A 261 -16.14 -9.42 0.05
C ASN A 261 -15.43 -8.21 0.66
N MET A 262 -14.78 -7.42 -0.19
CA MET A 262 -14.00 -6.25 0.20
C MET A 262 -14.81 -4.99 -0.10
N HIS A 263 -15.22 -4.28 0.94
CA HIS A 263 -15.90 -2.98 0.86
C HIS A 263 -14.87 -1.88 1.07
N TRP A 264 -14.22 -1.47 -0.01
CA TRP A 264 -13.26 -0.36 0.06
C TRP A 264 -13.99 0.95 -0.14
N LYS A 265 -13.95 1.83 0.86
CA LYS A 265 -14.66 3.09 0.85
C LYS A 265 -13.77 4.23 1.31
N LEU A 266 -13.59 5.20 0.45
CA LEU A 266 -12.95 6.48 0.74
C LEU A 266 -13.99 7.47 1.29
N ASN A 267 -13.55 8.46 2.06
CA ASN A 267 -14.41 9.44 2.71
C ASN A 267 -14.09 10.89 2.32
N ALA A 268 -14.75 11.84 2.96
CA ALA A 268 -14.60 13.26 2.65
C ALA A 268 -13.18 13.79 2.99
N LEU A 269 -12.53 13.26 4.05
CA LEU A 269 -11.17 13.66 4.41
C LEU A 269 -10.14 13.17 3.38
N ASP A 270 -10.33 11.97 2.83
CA ASP A 270 -9.49 11.46 1.74
C ASP A 270 -9.58 12.39 0.51
N LYS A 271 -10.79 12.81 0.15
CA LYS A 271 -11.02 13.76 -0.96
C LYS A 271 -10.43 15.13 -0.68
N HIS A 272 -10.65 15.66 0.54
CA HIS A 272 -10.07 16.91 0.99
C HIS A 272 -8.54 16.89 0.91
N THR A 273 -7.92 15.81 1.34
CA THR A 273 -6.47 15.62 1.25
C THR A 273 -5.99 15.74 -0.19
N VAL A 274 -6.60 15.02 -1.13
CA VAL A 274 -6.21 15.08 -2.54
C VAL A 274 -6.37 16.51 -3.10
N LYS A 275 -7.48 17.20 -2.77
CA LYS A 275 -7.74 18.56 -3.23
C LYS A 275 -6.70 19.55 -2.69
N GLN A 276 -6.47 19.57 -1.40
CA GLN A 276 -5.53 20.51 -0.77
C GLN A 276 -4.09 20.22 -1.19
N ALA A 277 -3.68 18.94 -1.22
CA ALA A 277 -2.37 18.54 -1.71
C ALA A 277 -2.12 19.02 -3.16
N SER A 278 -3.11 18.88 -4.04
CA SER A 278 -3.02 19.34 -5.43
C SER A 278 -2.83 20.87 -5.51
N LEU A 279 -3.55 21.62 -4.67
CA LEU A 279 -3.40 23.08 -4.60
C LEU A 279 -2.01 23.48 -4.11
N VAL A 280 -1.51 22.86 -3.03
CA VAL A 280 -0.17 23.13 -2.48
C VAL A 280 0.92 22.83 -3.50
N ILE A 281 0.83 21.69 -4.22
CA ILE A 281 1.77 21.36 -5.29
C ILE A 281 1.73 22.42 -6.40
N GLY A 282 0.54 22.82 -6.84
CA GLY A 282 0.38 23.86 -7.87
C GLY A 282 0.91 25.22 -7.45
N GLU A 283 0.66 25.64 -6.21
CA GLU A 283 1.19 26.87 -5.62
C GLU A 283 2.73 26.88 -5.63
N GLU A 284 3.37 25.79 -5.19
CA GLU A 284 4.82 25.69 -5.11
C GLU A 284 5.48 25.61 -6.49
N LEU A 285 4.93 24.85 -7.44
CA LEU A 285 5.42 24.82 -8.83
C LEU A 285 5.37 26.21 -9.47
N GLY A 286 4.30 26.95 -9.23
CA GLY A 286 4.15 28.34 -9.72
C GLY A 286 5.13 29.31 -9.05
N ARG A 287 5.30 29.21 -7.74
CA ARG A 287 6.25 30.04 -6.97
C ARG A 287 7.70 29.84 -7.41
N LEU A 288 8.08 28.59 -7.69
CA LEU A 288 9.43 28.25 -8.17
C LEU A 288 9.65 28.55 -9.66
N GLY A 289 8.61 28.93 -10.38
CA GLY A 289 8.68 29.17 -11.83
C GLY A 289 8.95 27.91 -12.67
N VAL A 290 8.77 26.71 -12.09
CA VAL A 290 9.03 25.41 -12.74
C VAL A 290 7.96 25.06 -13.76
N GLY A 291 6.71 25.44 -13.47
CA GLY A 291 5.58 25.14 -14.32
C GLY A 291 4.23 25.45 -13.66
N ARG A 292 3.19 24.97 -14.28
CA ARG A 292 1.82 25.07 -13.77
C ARG A 292 1.16 23.71 -13.75
N LEU A 293 0.48 23.39 -12.66
CA LEU A 293 -0.33 22.18 -12.54
C LEU A 293 -1.73 22.46 -13.10
N ASN A 294 -2.09 21.73 -14.18
CA ASN A 294 -3.45 21.66 -14.66
C ASN A 294 -4.18 20.55 -13.90
N ILE A 295 -4.92 20.92 -12.86
CA ILE A 295 -5.60 19.98 -11.96
C ILE A 295 -6.80 19.37 -12.66
N ARG A 296 -7.01 18.05 -12.51
CA ARG A 296 -8.19 17.34 -13.03
C ARG A 296 -9.49 17.90 -12.41
N ASP A 297 -10.53 18.05 -13.21
CA ASP A 297 -11.82 18.60 -12.77
C ASP A 297 -12.41 17.85 -11.55
N TRP A 298 -12.29 16.51 -11.53
CA TRP A 298 -12.80 15.70 -10.43
C TRP A 298 -12.16 16.05 -9.07
N VAL A 299 -10.90 16.49 -9.06
CA VAL A 299 -10.19 16.89 -7.83
C VAL A 299 -10.86 18.11 -7.20
N MET A 300 -11.31 19.05 -8.02
CA MET A 300 -11.87 20.33 -7.57
C MET A 300 -13.37 20.26 -7.23
N GLN A 301 -14.03 19.15 -7.55
CA GLN A 301 -15.44 18.96 -7.19
C GLN A 301 -15.62 18.81 -5.67
N ASP A 302 -16.67 19.42 -5.12
CA ASP A 302 -16.96 19.39 -3.68
C ASP A 302 -17.84 18.17 -3.30
N ASP A 303 -17.45 17.00 -3.82
CA ASP A 303 -18.07 15.73 -3.47
C ASP A 303 -16.98 14.74 -3.00
N ALA A 304 -17.36 13.66 -2.34
CA ALA A 304 -16.42 12.62 -1.90
C ALA A 304 -16.16 11.54 -2.97
N LYS A 305 -16.46 11.83 -4.25
CA LYS A 305 -16.31 10.83 -5.31
C LYS A 305 -14.89 10.81 -5.86
N PHE A 306 -14.43 9.62 -6.12
CA PHE A 306 -13.17 9.32 -6.79
C PHE A 306 -13.43 8.69 -8.16
N PRO A 307 -12.54 8.89 -9.15
CA PRO A 307 -12.68 8.25 -10.45
C PRO A 307 -12.55 6.72 -10.32
N SER A 308 -13.19 5.99 -11.21
CA SER A 308 -13.12 4.52 -11.24
C SER A 308 -11.70 3.98 -11.52
N SER A 309 -10.80 4.82 -11.99
CA SER A 309 -9.37 4.51 -12.16
C SER A 309 -8.57 4.56 -10.86
N THR A 310 -9.17 5.02 -9.75
CA THR A 310 -8.52 5.00 -8.44
C THR A 310 -8.31 3.56 -7.99
N TRP A 311 -7.08 3.23 -7.57
CA TRP A 311 -6.75 1.91 -7.08
C TRP A 311 -5.91 1.99 -5.79
N GLY A 312 -5.83 0.91 -5.04
CA GLY A 312 -5.26 0.92 -3.69
C GLY A 312 -3.82 0.46 -3.59
N GLY A 313 -3.06 0.30 -4.66
CA GLY A 313 -1.66 -0.13 -4.62
C GLY A 313 -1.40 -1.53 -4.05
N CYS A 314 -2.44 -2.33 -3.76
CA CYS A 314 -2.34 -3.64 -3.11
C CYS A 314 -1.69 -3.60 -1.70
N HIS A 315 -1.83 -2.51 -0.99
CA HIS A 315 -1.32 -2.32 0.36
C HIS A 315 -2.45 -2.42 1.39
N GLN A 316 -2.98 -3.64 1.58
CA GLN A 316 -4.09 -3.88 2.50
C GLN A 316 -3.64 -3.72 3.96
N ILE A 317 -4.33 -2.90 4.74
CA ILE A 317 -3.92 -2.41 6.06
C ILE A 317 -5.13 -2.34 7.01
N GLY A 318 -4.91 -2.48 8.33
CA GLY A 318 -5.81 -2.01 9.37
C GLY A 318 -6.93 -2.95 9.79
N THR A 319 -7.08 -4.11 9.16
CA THR A 319 -8.23 -5.02 9.36
C THR A 319 -8.22 -5.79 10.70
N THR A 320 -7.09 -5.78 11.40
CA THR A 320 -6.95 -6.25 12.79
C THR A 320 -6.16 -5.20 13.57
N ARG A 321 -6.57 -3.93 13.45
CA ARG A 321 -5.82 -2.76 13.89
C ARG A 321 -5.46 -2.81 15.37
N MET A 322 -4.31 -2.24 15.68
CA MET A 322 -3.80 -2.05 17.03
C MET A 322 -4.55 -0.91 17.74
N SER A 323 -4.86 -1.11 19.03
CA SER A 323 -5.53 -0.12 19.87
C SER A 323 -5.22 -0.37 21.36
N GLU A 324 -5.50 0.60 22.19
CA GLU A 324 -5.42 0.44 23.65
C GLU A 324 -6.63 -0.31 24.22
N SER A 325 -7.77 -0.26 23.53
CA SER A 325 -9.03 -0.86 23.95
C SER A 325 -9.54 -1.87 22.91
N ALA A 326 -10.12 -2.96 23.36
CA ALA A 326 -10.83 -3.93 22.51
C ALA A 326 -12.03 -3.31 21.77
N GLU A 327 -12.57 -2.18 22.22
CA GLU A 327 -13.66 -1.47 21.57
C GLU A 327 -13.21 -0.73 20.30
N ASP A 328 -11.92 -0.33 20.25
CA ASP A 328 -11.36 0.48 19.16
C ASP A 328 -10.49 -0.32 18.18
N GLY A 329 -10.20 -1.59 18.49
CA GLY A 329 -9.37 -2.42 17.63
C GLY A 329 -9.40 -3.90 18.00
N VAL A 330 -8.46 -4.65 17.43
CA VAL A 330 -8.42 -6.11 17.55
C VAL A 330 -7.23 -6.59 18.37
N VAL A 331 -6.09 -5.90 18.27
CA VAL A 331 -4.87 -6.27 18.98
C VAL A 331 -4.35 -5.12 19.83
N ASP A 332 -3.62 -5.47 20.88
CA ASP A 332 -2.90 -4.51 21.72
C ASP A 332 -1.59 -4.02 21.10
N GLY A 333 -0.85 -3.19 21.84
CA GLY A 333 0.47 -2.68 21.41
C GLY A 333 1.53 -3.75 21.16
N ASN A 334 1.35 -4.98 21.61
CA ASN A 334 2.22 -6.14 21.39
C ASN A 334 1.69 -7.08 20.30
N CYS A 335 0.68 -6.65 19.55
CA CYS A 335 0.02 -7.46 18.53
C CYS A 335 -0.76 -8.68 19.07
N GLN A 336 -1.01 -8.75 20.38
CA GLN A 336 -1.83 -9.79 21.00
C GLN A 336 -3.30 -9.46 20.80
N VAL A 337 -4.11 -10.44 20.44
CA VAL A 337 -5.57 -10.26 20.29
C VAL A 337 -6.17 -9.99 21.66
N HIS A 338 -6.93 -8.91 21.77
CA HIS A 338 -7.58 -8.53 23.03
C HIS A 338 -8.42 -9.67 23.61
N GLY A 339 -8.19 -9.97 24.88
CA GLY A 339 -8.90 -11.02 25.60
C GLY A 339 -8.43 -12.46 25.34
N ILE A 340 -7.45 -12.69 24.45
CA ILE A 340 -6.93 -14.01 24.14
C ILE A 340 -5.44 -14.10 24.46
N ASP A 341 -5.07 -14.87 25.48
CA ASP A 341 -3.72 -14.86 26.08
C ASP A 341 -2.58 -15.34 25.17
N ASN A 342 -2.89 -16.13 24.14
CA ASN A 342 -1.87 -16.83 23.34
C ASN A 342 -2.04 -16.67 21.84
N LEU A 343 -2.83 -15.68 21.39
CA LEU A 343 -3.05 -15.40 19.96
C LEU A 343 -2.49 -14.03 19.58
N TYR A 344 -1.65 -14.00 18.57
CA TYR A 344 -1.00 -12.79 18.04
C TYR A 344 -1.26 -12.64 16.56
N MET A 345 -1.37 -11.40 16.10
CA MET A 345 -1.51 -11.07 14.68
C MET A 345 -0.23 -10.40 14.17
N ALA A 346 0.20 -10.74 12.96
CA ALA A 346 1.35 -10.12 12.31
C ALA A 346 1.02 -9.64 10.90
N GLY A 347 1.78 -8.67 10.42
CA GLY A 347 1.59 -8.06 9.09
C GLY A 347 0.96 -6.68 9.18
N SER A 348 0.58 -6.12 8.03
CA SER A 348 -0.01 -4.78 7.93
C SER A 348 -1.45 -4.70 8.47
N SER A 349 -2.09 -5.83 8.73
CA SER A 349 -3.43 -5.83 9.32
C SER A 349 -3.50 -5.13 10.68
N VAL A 350 -2.38 -5.13 11.44
CA VAL A 350 -2.33 -4.54 12.79
C VAL A 350 -2.07 -3.02 12.79
N PHE A 351 -1.80 -2.40 11.65
CA PHE A 351 -1.51 -0.97 11.61
C PHE A 351 -2.76 -0.16 11.96
N PRO A 352 -2.67 0.82 12.89
CA PRO A 352 -3.80 1.72 13.17
C PRO A 352 -4.06 2.72 12.05
N THR A 353 -2.99 3.16 11.36
CA THR A 353 -3.02 4.08 10.21
C THR A 353 -2.01 3.61 9.17
N GLY A 354 -2.28 3.91 7.90
CA GLY A 354 -1.50 3.39 6.77
C GLY A 354 -0.28 4.23 6.41
N GLY A 355 -0.31 5.55 6.66
CA GLY A 355 0.61 6.47 5.99
C GLY A 355 0.45 6.42 4.47
N HIS A 356 1.41 6.97 3.73
CA HIS A 356 1.38 6.97 2.26
C HIS A 356 2.47 6.06 1.63
N THR A 357 3.30 5.43 2.47
CA THR A 357 4.49 4.68 2.03
C THR A 357 4.22 3.18 2.00
N PRO A 358 4.80 2.40 1.05
CA PRO A 358 4.68 0.95 1.03
C PRO A 358 5.01 0.32 2.39
N PRO A 359 4.16 -0.58 2.93
CA PRO A 359 4.20 -0.98 4.34
C PRO A 359 5.29 -1.99 4.71
N THR A 360 6.04 -2.55 3.75
CA THR A 360 6.93 -3.70 3.96
C THR A 360 7.97 -3.46 5.05
N PHE A 361 8.60 -2.27 5.11
CA PHE A 361 9.61 -1.98 6.14
C PHE A 361 9.01 -2.04 7.54
N THR A 362 7.85 -1.42 7.75
CA THR A 362 7.15 -1.43 9.04
C THR A 362 6.63 -2.82 9.39
N ILE A 363 6.15 -3.62 8.42
CA ILE A 363 5.79 -5.02 8.63
C ILE A 363 6.96 -5.82 9.21
N VAL A 364 8.16 -5.68 8.62
CA VAL A 364 9.36 -6.39 9.10
C VAL A 364 9.76 -5.92 10.49
N ALA A 365 9.75 -4.62 10.74
CA ALA A 365 10.08 -4.06 12.05
C ALA A 365 9.13 -4.56 13.17
N LEU A 366 7.82 -4.56 12.90
CA LEU A 366 6.83 -5.07 13.84
C LEU A 366 6.92 -6.60 14.02
N ALA A 367 7.24 -7.35 12.98
CA ALA A 367 7.45 -8.79 13.08
C ALA A 367 8.65 -9.14 13.96
N LEU A 368 9.77 -8.42 13.84
CA LEU A 368 10.93 -8.58 14.71
C LEU A 368 10.59 -8.22 16.16
N ARG A 369 9.92 -7.09 16.40
CA ARG A 369 9.47 -6.70 17.74
C ARG A 369 8.54 -7.76 18.37
N LEU A 370 7.61 -8.31 17.58
CA LEU A 370 6.73 -9.38 18.04
C LEU A 370 7.52 -10.65 18.39
N ALA A 371 8.50 -11.02 17.57
CA ALA A 371 9.36 -12.17 17.85
C ALA A 371 10.12 -12.02 19.18
N ASP A 372 10.71 -10.84 19.43
CA ASP A 372 11.38 -10.54 20.70
C ASP A 372 10.44 -10.61 21.88
N HIS A 373 9.23 -10.05 21.76
CA HIS A 373 8.20 -10.07 22.81
C HIS A 373 7.76 -11.50 23.14
N VAL A 374 7.48 -12.32 22.13
CA VAL A 374 7.06 -13.71 22.32
C VAL A 374 8.19 -14.55 22.92
N ALA A 375 9.44 -14.34 22.51
CA ALA A 375 10.61 -15.04 23.05
C ALA A 375 10.85 -14.69 24.52
N ALA A 376 10.77 -13.43 24.92
CA ALA A 376 10.92 -12.98 26.31
C ALA A 376 9.89 -13.61 27.24
N GLY A 377 8.63 -13.68 26.81
CA GLY A 377 7.56 -14.34 27.57
C GLY A 377 7.70 -15.86 27.69
N SER A 378 8.57 -16.49 26.88
CA SER A 378 8.88 -17.94 26.98
C SER A 378 9.90 -18.24 28.06
N SER A 379 10.75 -17.26 28.43
CA SER A 379 11.80 -17.42 29.45
C SER A 379 11.26 -17.24 30.88
N ALA A 380 10.04 -16.77 31.05
CA ALA A 380 9.40 -16.45 32.33
C ALA A 380 8.37 -17.52 32.79
N SER A 381 8.12 -18.54 32.00
CA SER A 381 7.21 -19.67 32.26
C SER A 381 7.99 -20.97 32.42
#